data_bceface8018e6377a89ea6bd8d3d142f
#
_entry.id   bceface8018e6377a89ea6bd8d3d142f
#
_cell.length_a   1.000
_cell.length_b   1.000
_cell.length_c   1.000
_cell.angle_alpha   90.00
_cell.angle_beta   90.00
_cell.angle_gamma   90.00
#
_symmetry.space_group_name_H-M   'P 1'
#
loop_
_entity.id
_entity.type
_entity.pdbx_description
1 polymer ?
#
loop_
_entity_poly.entity_id
_entity_poly.type
_entity_poly.pdbx_seq_one_letter_code
_entity_poly.pdbx_strand_id
1 'polypeptide(L)'
;ICVGFIEFIRGVPLITLLFVASVLLNYFLPPGTSFDIIIRVIIMVTIFSAAYMAEVIRGGLAALPVGQHEASAALGLSYWQAQRLIIMPQALKISIPGIVNTFIGLFKDTTLVSIISLLDPVGLASLIRADQKWNGIYWELYVAIGLLFFICCFGMSQYSQYLERKLKTDNS
;
A
#
# COMPACT_ATOMS: atom_id res chain seq x y z
N ILE A 1 -20.43 -7.40 -4.82
CA ILE A 1 -20.19 -5.98 -4.44
C ILE A 1 -18.71 -5.79 -4.07
N CYS A 2 -18.15 -6.49 -3.07
CA CYS A 2 -16.76 -6.28 -2.63
C CYS A 2 -15.72 -6.51 -3.74
N VAL A 3 -15.84 -7.57 -4.52
CA VAL A 3 -14.92 -7.86 -5.63
C VAL A 3 -14.97 -6.75 -6.68
N GLY A 4 -16.18 -6.34 -7.10
CA GLY A 4 -16.32 -5.24 -8.07
C GLY A 4 -15.75 -3.91 -7.57
N PHE A 5 -15.88 -3.62 -6.27
CA PHE A 5 -15.26 -2.45 -5.65
C PHE A 5 -13.71 -2.53 -5.70
N ILE A 6 -13.14 -3.69 -5.34
CA ILE A 6 -11.69 -3.90 -5.37
C ILE A 6 -11.16 -3.75 -6.80
N GLU A 7 -11.82 -4.36 -7.79
CA GLU A 7 -11.44 -4.26 -9.19
C GLU A 7 -11.55 -2.82 -9.71
N PHE A 8 -12.61 -2.10 -9.35
CA PHE A 8 -12.79 -0.70 -9.72
C PHE A 8 -11.66 0.17 -9.17
N ILE A 9 -11.38 0.10 -7.87
CA ILE A 9 -10.32 0.91 -7.24
C ILE A 9 -8.93 0.58 -7.83
N ARG A 10 -8.65 -0.69 -8.11
CA ARG A 10 -7.39 -1.12 -8.72
C ARG A 10 -7.26 -0.74 -10.21
N GLY A 11 -8.38 -0.56 -10.88
CA GLY A 11 -8.42 -0.09 -12.26
C GLY A 11 -8.19 1.43 -12.43
N VAL A 12 -8.29 2.20 -11.33
CA VAL A 12 -8.10 3.65 -11.36
C VAL A 12 -6.69 4.00 -10.88
N PRO A 13 -5.91 4.83 -11.62
CA PRO A 13 -4.61 5.29 -11.15
C PRO A 13 -4.71 6.08 -9.84
N LEU A 14 -3.76 5.88 -8.93
CA LEU A 14 -3.74 6.61 -7.64
C LEU A 14 -3.75 8.14 -7.84
N ILE A 15 -3.05 8.64 -8.85
CA ILE A 15 -3.02 10.07 -9.16
C ILE A 15 -4.44 10.63 -9.41
N THR A 16 -5.28 9.88 -10.12
CA THR A 16 -6.68 10.27 -10.37
C THR A 16 -7.46 10.34 -9.06
N LEU A 17 -7.27 9.37 -8.17
CA LEU A 17 -7.91 9.37 -6.85
C LEU A 17 -7.43 10.53 -5.98
N LEU A 18 -6.16 10.94 -6.08
CA LEU A 18 -5.65 12.12 -5.38
C LEU A 18 -6.30 13.42 -5.89
N PHE A 19 -6.52 13.55 -7.20
CA PHE A 19 -7.29 14.68 -7.75
C PHE A 19 -8.76 14.66 -7.27
N VAL A 20 -9.38 13.49 -7.22
CA VAL A 20 -10.73 13.35 -6.65
C VAL A 20 -10.73 13.79 -5.18
N ALA A 21 -9.74 13.38 -4.39
CA ALA A 21 -9.61 13.79 -3.00
C ALA A 21 -9.42 15.32 -2.86
N SER A 22 -8.58 15.92 -3.71
CA SER A 22 -8.28 17.35 -3.61
C SER A 22 -9.46 18.25 -4.00
N VAL A 23 -10.19 17.87 -5.04
CA VAL A 23 -11.23 18.71 -5.65
C VAL A 23 -12.65 18.20 -5.33
N LEU A 24 -12.98 16.97 -5.72
CA LEU A 24 -14.36 16.49 -5.74
C LEU A 24 -14.94 16.23 -4.34
N LEU A 25 -14.13 15.79 -3.38
CA LEU A 25 -14.65 15.52 -2.04
C LEU A 25 -15.27 16.74 -1.37
N ASN A 26 -14.80 17.95 -1.69
CA ASN A 26 -15.41 19.17 -1.18
C ASN A 26 -16.84 19.41 -1.70
N TYR A 27 -17.14 18.96 -2.92
CA TYR A 27 -18.46 19.12 -3.50
C TYR A 27 -19.53 18.22 -2.87
N PHE A 28 -19.10 17.11 -2.27
CA PHE A 28 -20.00 16.17 -1.59
C PHE A 28 -20.25 16.49 -0.13
N LEU A 29 -19.54 17.50 0.42
CA LEU A 29 -19.71 17.92 1.80
C LEU A 29 -20.80 18.99 1.92
N PRO A 30 -21.53 19.04 3.05
CA PRO A 30 -22.48 20.11 3.34
C PRO A 30 -21.82 21.48 3.23
N PRO A 31 -22.56 22.52 2.78
CA PRO A 31 -22.05 23.88 2.73
C PRO A 31 -21.48 24.33 4.09
N GLY A 32 -20.26 24.87 4.10
CA GLY A 32 -19.59 25.33 5.32
C GLY A 32 -18.73 24.28 6.03
N THR A 33 -18.70 23.02 5.56
CA THR A 33 -17.76 22.01 6.04
C THR A 33 -16.61 21.85 5.05
N SER A 34 -15.37 21.95 5.54
CA SER A 34 -14.18 21.64 4.76
C SER A 34 -13.30 20.71 5.58
N PHE A 35 -12.99 19.53 5.05
CA PHE A 35 -11.93 18.70 5.60
C PHE A 35 -10.57 19.19 5.08
N ASP A 36 -9.57 19.15 5.96
CA ASP A 36 -8.19 19.36 5.56
C ASP A 36 -7.84 18.43 4.39
N ILE A 37 -7.06 18.95 3.43
CA ILE A 37 -6.64 18.19 2.25
C ILE A 37 -5.87 16.91 2.65
N ILE A 38 -5.11 16.96 3.75
CA ILE A 38 -4.36 15.81 4.26
C ILE A 38 -5.30 14.69 4.67
N ILE A 39 -6.39 15.01 5.37
CA ILE A 39 -7.38 14.00 5.81
C ILE A 39 -8.04 13.35 4.58
N ARG A 40 -8.40 14.14 3.59
CA ARG A 40 -9.00 13.64 2.33
C ARG A 40 -8.06 12.69 1.60
N VAL A 41 -6.78 13.07 1.51
CA VAL A 41 -5.74 12.24 0.89
C VAL A 41 -5.55 10.95 1.67
N ILE A 42 -5.48 10.99 3.00
CA ILE A 42 -5.36 9.80 3.85
C ILE A 42 -6.52 8.84 3.61
N ILE A 43 -7.77 9.34 3.54
CA ILE A 43 -8.94 8.51 3.25
C ILE A 43 -8.79 7.80 1.90
N MET A 44 -8.45 8.54 0.83
CA MET A 44 -8.36 7.96 -0.51
C MET A 44 -7.19 6.98 -0.66
N VAL A 45 -6.02 7.30 -0.09
CA VAL A 45 -4.87 6.39 -0.07
C VAL A 45 -5.17 5.14 0.75
N THR A 46 -5.91 5.27 1.85
CA THR A 46 -6.34 4.11 2.65
C THR A 46 -7.27 3.19 1.86
N ILE A 47 -8.26 3.75 1.16
CA ILE A 47 -9.18 2.98 0.31
C ILE A 47 -8.41 2.27 -0.82
N PHE A 48 -7.51 2.99 -1.47
CA PHE A 48 -6.65 2.44 -2.53
C PHE A 48 -5.80 1.28 -2.00
N SER A 49 -5.08 1.51 -0.90
CA SER A 49 -4.22 0.52 -0.25
C SER A 49 -4.98 -0.71 0.20
N ALA A 50 -6.18 -0.51 0.76
CA ALA A 50 -7.05 -1.60 1.21
C ALA A 50 -7.47 -2.51 0.05
N ALA A 51 -7.75 -1.95 -1.13
CA ALA A 51 -8.10 -2.74 -2.31
C ALA A 51 -6.92 -3.62 -2.79
N TYR A 52 -5.71 -3.05 -2.84
CA TYR A 52 -4.50 -3.80 -3.18
C TYR A 52 -4.17 -4.87 -2.14
N MET A 53 -4.28 -4.53 -0.87
CA MET A 53 -4.02 -5.47 0.23
C MET A 53 -5.02 -6.62 0.24
N ALA A 54 -6.30 -6.34 0.00
CA ALA A 54 -7.33 -7.37 -0.10
C ALA A 54 -7.02 -8.38 -1.22
N GLU A 55 -6.52 -7.90 -2.36
CA GLU A 55 -6.15 -8.77 -3.48
C GLU A 55 -4.91 -9.63 -3.16
N VAL A 56 -3.92 -9.09 -2.47
CA VAL A 56 -2.75 -9.83 -2.00
C VAL A 56 -3.17 -10.96 -1.06
N ILE A 57 -4.06 -10.67 -0.10
CA ILE A 57 -4.57 -11.67 0.85
C ILE A 57 -5.44 -12.72 0.12
N ARG A 58 -6.26 -12.29 -0.85
CA ARG A 58 -7.05 -13.20 -1.68
C ARG A 58 -6.14 -14.16 -2.45
N GLY A 59 -5.03 -13.66 -3.01
CA GLY A 59 -4.01 -14.49 -3.66
C GLY A 59 -3.38 -15.50 -2.70
N GLY A 60 -3.07 -15.11 -1.47
CA GLY A 60 -2.55 -15.99 -0.43
C GLY A 60 -3.54 -17.10 -0.04
N LEU A 61 -4.83 -16.75 0.07
CA LEU A 61 -5.90 -17.73 0.32
C LEU A 61 -6.04 -18.73 -0.84
N ALA A 62 -5.98 -18.25 -2.08
CA ALA A 62 -6.10 -19.08 -3.27
C ALA A 62 -4.89 -20.01 -3.47
N ALA A 63 -3.74 -19.67 -2.91
CA ALA A 63 -2.53 -20.49 -3.00
C ALA A 63 -2.50 -21.65 -1.99
N LEU A 64 -3.44 -21.71 -1.06
CA LEU A 64 -3.52 -22.81 -0.10
C LEU A 64 -4.00 -24.10 -0.78
N PRO A 65 -3.38 -25.25 -0.47
CA PRO A 65 -3.87 -26.55 -0.92
C PRO A 65 -5.30 -26.82 -0.42
N VAL A 66 -6.16 -27.35 -1.30
CA VAL A 66 -7.55 -27.70 -0.97
C VAL A 66 -7.63 -28.66 0.21
N GLY A 67 -6.65 -29.57 0.36
CA GLY A 67 -6.56 -30.51 1.46
C GLY A 67 -6.55 -29.88 2.86
N GLN A 68 -6.16 -28.58 3.00
CA GLN A 68 -6.25 -27.89 4.30
C GLN A 68 -7.71 -27.68 4.74
N HIS A 69 -8.57 -27.38 3.78
CA HIS A 69 -10.02 -27.26 4.03
C HIS A 69 -10.66 -28.63 4.34
N GLU A 70 -10.28 -29.65 3.59
CA GLU A 70 -10.77 -31.01 3.79
C GLU A 70 -10.33 -31.57 5.14
N ALA A 71 -9.05 -31.41 5.49
CA ALA A 71 -8.51 -31.84 6.77
C ALA A 71 -9.18 -31.15 7.95
N SER A 72 -9.43 -29.85 7.85
CA SER A 72 -10.13 -29.10 8.90
C SER A 72 -11.57 -29.56 9.08
N ALA A 73 -12.26 -29.89 7.99
CA ALA A 73 -13.61 -30.45 8.03
C ALA A 73 -13.61 -31.88 8.64
N ALA A 74 -12.63 -32.73 8.31
CA ALA A 74 -12.48 -34.07 8.89
C ALA A 74 -12.23 -34.02 10.41
N LEU A 75 -11.60 -32.95 10.92
CA LEU A 75 -11.43 -32.72 12.36
C LEU A 75 -12.69 -32.15 13.04
N GLY A 76 -13.78 -31.97 12.31
CA GLY A 76 -15.04 -31.45 12.85
C GLY A 76 -15.01 -29.96 13.18
N LEU A 77 -14.05 -29.19 12.65
CA LEU A 77 -13.97 -27.77 12.87
C LEU A 77 -15.09 -27.04 12.11
N SER A 78 -15.74 -26.09 12.79
CA SER A 78 -16.65 -25.17 12.12
C SER A 78 -15.89 -24.27 11.14
N TYR A 79 -16.59 -23.68 10.16
CA TYR A 79 -15.99 -22.77 9.17
C TYR A 79 -15.13 -21.70 9.81
N TRP A 80 -15.62 -21.01 10.84
CA TRP A 80 -14.90 -19.94 11.50
C TRP A 80 -13.69 -20.43 12.31
N GLN A 81 -13.77 -21.63 12.90
CA GLN A 81 -12.62 -22.26 13.57
C GLN A 81 -11.55 -22.66 12.56
N ALA A 82 -11.92 -23.28 11.44
CA ALA A 82 -11.00 -23.63 10.37
C ALA A 82 -10.32 -22.38 9.81
N GLN A 83 -11.08 -21.30 9.53
CA GLN A 83 -10.52 -20.05 9.05
C GLN A 83 -9.52 -19.44 10.03
N ARG A 84 -9.88 -19.33 11.31
CA ARG A 84 -9.06 -18.66 12.32
C ARG A 84 -7.79 -19.43 12.70
N LEU A 85 -7.91 -20.75 12.82
CA LEU A 85 -6.84 -21.60 13.39
C LEU A 85 -5.90 -22.17 12.32
N ILE A 86 -6.39 -22.41 11.11
CA ILE A 86 -5.66 -23.16 10.08
C ILE A 86 -5.44 -22.31 8.82
N ILE A 87 -6.51 -21.80 8.22
CA ILE A 87 -6.47 -21.22 6.88
C ILE A 87 -5.81 -19.83 6.89
N MET A 88 -6.33 -18.90 7.72
CA MET A 88 -5.84 -17.52 7.74
C MET A 88 -4.37 -17.41 8.17
N PRO A 89 -3.88 -18.10 9.20
CA PRO A 89 -2.46 -18.03 9.54
C PRO A 89 -1.53 -18.47 8.40
N GLN A 90 -1.91 -19.51 7.67
CA GLN A 90 -1.14 -19.99 6.52
C GLN A 90 -1.24 -19.02 5.33
N ALA A 91 -2.45 -18.56 5.00
CA ALA A 91 -2.67 -17.59 3.92
C ALA A 91 -1.89 -16.29 4.15
N LEU A 92 -1.89 -15.77 5.38
CA LEU A 92 -1.13 -14.57 5.74
C LEU A 92 0.37 -14.78 5.58
N LYS A 93 0.91 -15.95 5.99
CA LYS A 93 2.33 -16.27 5.78
C LYS A 93 2.69 -16.24 4.29
N ILE A 94 1.86 -16.83 3.42
CA ILE A 94 2.05 -16.83 1.96
C ILE A 94 1.96 -15.40 1.40
N SER A 95 1.11 -14.56 2.00
CA SER A 95 0.88 -13.19 1.52
C SER A 95 1.97 -12.20 1.93
N ILE A 96 2.87 -12.51 2.88
CA ILE A 96 3.87 -11.58 3.42
C ILE A 96 4.70 -10.88 2.33
N PRO A 97 5.26 -11.56 1.32
CA PRO A 97 6.02 -10.88 0.27
C PRO A 97 5.17 -9.87 -0.50
N GLY A 98 3.94 -10.22 -0.82
CA GLY A 98 2.98 -9.33 -1.49
C GLY A 98 2.58 -8.13 -0.62
N ILE A 99 2.38 -8.34 0.67
CA ILE A 99 2.09 -7.28 1.65
C ILE A 99 3.24 -6.27 1.68
N VAL A 100 4.48 -6.73 1.83
CA VAL A 100 5.64 -5.84 1.86
C VAL A 100 5.84 -5.12 0.54
N ASN A 101 5.66 -5.80 -0.60
CA ASN A 101 5.71 -5.15 -1.91
C ASN A 101 4.65 -4.05 -2.07
N THR A 102 3.46 -4.26 -1.53
CA THR A 102 2.41 -3.23 -1.50
C THR A 102 2.85 -2.03 -0.67
N PHE A 103 3.43 -2.23 0.51
CA PHE A 103 3.97 -1.14 1.33
C PHE A 103 5.11 -0.39 0.65
N ILE A 104 6.04 -1.09 -0.01
CA ILE A 104 7.13 -0.46 -0.78
C ILE A 104 6.55 0.38 -1.94
N GLY A 105 5.51 -0.12 -2.62
CA GLY A 105 4.79 0.63 -3.64
C GLY A 105 4.20 1.91 -3.08
N LEU A 106 3.38 1.79 -2.02
CA LEU A 106 2.75 2.91 -1.35
C LEU A 106 3.74 3.95 -0.83
N PHE A 107 4.88 3.51 -0.28
CA PHE A 107 5.92 4.43 0.16
C PHE A 107 6.47 5.27 -1.00
N LYS A 108 6.65 4.69 -2.19
CA LYS A 108 7.04 5.43 -3.39
C LYS A 108 5.92 6.34 -3.89
N ASP A 109 4.68 5.88 -3.81
CA ASP A 109 3.50 6.61 -4.27
C ASP A 109 3.21 7.86 -3.40
N THR A 110 3.81 7.97 -2.19
CA THR A 110 3.72 9.20 -1.39
C THR A 110 4.28 10.42 -2.13
N THR A 111 5.18 10.24 -3.11
CA THR A 111 5.69 11.35 -3.92
C THR A 111 4.65 11.97 -4.84
N LEU A 112 3.56 11.26 -5.15
CA LEU A 112 2.48 11.77 -5.98
C LEU A 112 1.68 12.90 -5.33
N VAL A 113 1.75 13.05 -3.99
CA VAL A 113 1.03 14.12 -3.28
C VAL A 113 1.57 15.51 -3.62
N SER A 114 2.78 15.62 -4.15
CA SER A 114 3.34 16.88 -4.65
C SER A 114 2.50 17.50 -5.77
N ILE A 115 1.81 16.68 -6.57
CA ILE A 115 0.97 17.13 -7.68
C ILE A 115 -0.26 17.90 -7.19
N ILE A 116 -0.74 17.59 -5.99
CA ILE A 116 -1.86 18.27 -5.34
C ILE A 116 -1.39 19.32 -4.33
N SER A 117 -0.17 19.81 -4.49
CA SER A 117 0.45 20.88 -3.67
C SER A 117 0.73 20.48 -2.20
N LEU A 118 0.78 19.23 -1.87
CA LEU A 118 1.32 18.75 -0.60
C LEU A 118 2.84 18.60 -0.72
N LEU A 119 3.57 19.10 0.28
CA LEU A 119 5.03 19.05 0.28
C LEU A 119 5.52 17.68 0.75
N ASP A 120 6.06 16.93 -0.20
CA ASP A 120 6.87 15.74 0.02
C ASP A 120 8.35 16.03 -0.32
N PRO A 121 9.28 15.08 -0.15
CA PRO A 121 10.68 15.31 -0.51
C PRO A 121 10.91 15.76 -1.96
N VAL A 122 10.11 15.27 -2.92
CA VAL A 122 10.24 15.65 -4.34
C VAL A 122 9.66 17.06 -4.57
N GLY A 123 8.53 17.37 -3.95
CA GLY A 123 7.95 18.71 -3.97
C GLY A 123 8.88 19.75 -3.33
N LEU A 124 9.51 19.40 -2.20
CA LEU A 124 10.51 20.26 -1.56
C LEU A 124 11.73 20.48 -2.46
N ALA A 125 12.21 19.46 -3.15
CA ALA A 125 13.29 19.61 -4.13
C ALA A 125 12.93 20.58 -5.24
N SER A 126 11.69 20.54 -5.71
CA SER A 126 11.19 21.46 -6.74
C SER A 126 11.16 22.91 -6.25
N LEU A 127 10.81 23.14 -4.97
CA LEU A 127 10.86 24.49 -4.36
C LEU A 127 12.29 24.98 -4.20
N ILE A 128 13.20 24.15 -3.69
CA ILE A 128 14.62 24.49 -3.53
C ILE A 128 15.22 24.86 -4.89
N ARG A 129 14.90 24.10 -5.94
CA ARG A 129 15.35 24.39 -7.30
C ARG A 129 14.86 25.74 -7.82
N ALA A 130 13.67 26.19 -7.42
CA ALA A 130 13.11 27.46 -7.84
C ALA A 130 13.74 28.66 -7.11
N ASP A 131 14.46 28.44 -6.00
CA ASP A 131 15.12 29.51 -5.25
C ASP A 131 16.45 29.91 -5.94
N GLN A 132 16.61 31.21 -6.23
CA GLN A 132 17.80 31.75 -6.88
C GLN A 132 19.10 31.48 -6.11
N LYS A 133 19.04 31.30 -4.80
CA LYS A 133 20.21 30.98 -3.95
C LYS A 133 20.80 29.61 -4.24
N TRP A 134 19.98 28.70 -4.76
CA TRP A 134 20.35 27.30 -5.03
C TRP A 134 20.42 27.02 -6.53
N ASN A 135 20.62 28.06 -7.34
CA ASN A 135 20.67 27.94 -8.78
C ASN A 135 21.87 27.05 -9.22
N GLY A 136 21.58 26.01 -9.99
CA GLY A 136 22.56 25.05 -10.49
C GLY A 136 22.68 23.74 -9.72
N ILE A 137 22.04 23.62 -8.53
CA ILE A 137 22.06 22.38 -7.74
C ILE A 137 20.83 21.52 -8.10
N TYR A 138 20.94 20.78 -9.19
CA TYR A 138 19.84 19.91 -9.65
C TYR A 138 20.12 18.44 -9.36
N TRP A 139 21.31 17.99 -9.71
CA TRP A 139 21.69 16.60 -9.66
C TRP A 139 21.83 16.09 -8.23
N GLU A 140 22.50 16.86 -7.39
CA GLU A 140 22.77 16.54 -6.00
C GLU A 140 21.47 16.33 -5.23
N LEU A 141 20.47 17.18 -5.47
CA LEU A 141 19.21 17.14 -4.79
C LEU A 141 18.40 15.88 -5.15
N TYR A 142 18.26 15.61 -6.46
CA TYR A 142 17.53 14.42 -6.91
C TYR A 142 18.26 13.12 -6.61
N VAL A 143 19.60 13.11 -6.66
CA VAL A 143 20.41 11.97 -6.25
C VAL A 143 20.24 11.70 -4.76
N ALA A 144 20.26 12.73 -3.92
CA ALA A 144 20.04 12.58 -2.47
C ALA A 144 18.67 11.99 -2.17
N ILE A 145 17.60 12.49 -2.82
CA ILE A 145 16.24 11.95 -2.66
C ILE A 145 16.16 10.52 -3.19
N GLY A 146 16.74 10.25 -4.35
CA GLY A 146 16.80 8.89 -4.92
C GLY A 146 17.49 7.91 -4.00
N LEU A 147 18.61 8.29 -3.38
CA LEU A 147 19.33 7.49 -2.39
C LEU A 147 18.48 7.26 -1.13
N LEU A 148 17.78 8.27 -0.64
CA LEU A 148 16.89 8.14 0.51
C LEU A 148 15.80 7.09 0.23
N PHE A 149 15.09 7.21 -0.90
CA PHE A 149 14.07 6.23 -1.29
C PHE A 149 14.65 4.84 -1.51
N PHE A 150 15.84 4.77 -2.14
CA PHE A 150 16.53 3.50 -2.36
C PHE A 150 16.86 2.80 -1.04
N ILE A 151 17.48 3.51 -0.10
CA ILE A 151 17.85 2.95 1.22
C ILE A 151 16.62 2.44 1.95
N CYS A 152 15.54 3.22 2.01
CA CYS A 152 14.30 2.83 2.64
C CYS A 152 13.66 1.60 1.97
N CYS A 153 13.51 1.63 0.65
CA CYS A 153 12.91 0.52 -0.10
C CYS A 153 13.77 -0.75 -0.05
N PHE A 154 15.09 -0.60 -0.11
CA PHE A 154 16.03 -1.71 0.00
C PHE A 154 15.94 -2.35 1.40
N GLY A 155 15.92 -1.53 2.45
CA GLY A 155 15.75 -2.00 3.83
C GLY A 155 14.45 -2.79 4.03
N MET A 156 13.32 -2.27 3.51
CA MET A 156 12.05 -2.97 3.55
C MET A 156 12.08 -4.28 2.77
N SER A 157 12.71 -4.30 1.60
CA SER A 157 12.85 -5.50 0.78
C SER A 157 13.71 -6.58 1.48
N GLN A 158 14.84 -6.20 2.10
CA GLN A 158 15.68 -7.12 2.86
C GLN A 158 14.95 -7.69 4.08
N TYR A 159 14.18 -6.85 4.76
CA TYR A 159 13.35 -7.29 5.87
C TYR A 159 12.27 -8.29 5.43
N SER A 160 11.65 -8.07 4.28
CA SER A 160 10.70 -9.03 3.68
C SER A 160 11.32 -10.39 3.45
N GLN A 161 12.50 -10.42 2.81
CA GLN A 161 13.23 -11.66 2.53
C GLN A 161 13.66 -12.39 3.81
N TYR A 162 14.03 -11.64 4.84
CA TYR A 162 14.33 -12.21 6.16
C TYR A 162 13.10 -12.87 6.77
N LEU A 163 11.94 -12.19 6.76
CA LEU A 163 10.68 -12.74 7.27
C LEU A 163 10.25 -14.00 6.50
N GLU A 164 10.36 -13.96 5.18
CA GLU A 164 10.01 -15.10 4.33
C GLU A 164 10.86 -16.34 4.66
N ARG A 165 12.16 -16.15 4.80
CA ARG A 165 13.09 -17.25 5.19
C ARG A 165 12.75 -17.80 6.57
N LYS A 166 12.50 -16.93 7.55
CA LYS A 166 12.16 -17.36 8.92
C LYS A 166 10.85 -18.16 8.96
N LEU A 167 9.84 -17.72 8.20
CA LEU A 167 8.53 -18.37 8.18
C LEU A 167 8.53 -19.68 7.38
N LYS A 168 9.42 -19.87 6.40
CA LYS A 168 9.61 -21.14 5.69
C LYS A 168 10.24 -22.20 6.59
N THR A 169 11.19 -21.81 7.43
CA THR A 169 11.92 -22.74 8.32
C THR A 169 11.04 -23.33 9.42
N ASP A 170 9.99 -22.63 9.84
CA ASP A 170 9.04 -23.12 10.85
C ASP A 170 8.06 -24.19 10.31
N ASN A 171 8.14 -24.59 9.05
CA ASN A 171 7.26 -25.56 8.40
C ASN A 171 7.97 -26.87 7.98
N SER A 172 9.24 -27.09 8.39
CA SER A 172 10.02 -28.32 8.13
C SER A 172 10.10 -29.23 9.34
#